data_ed024de6f8e7b979bee663a86641c394
#
_entry.id   ed024de6f8e7b979bee663a86641c394
#
_cell.length_a   1.000
_cell.length_b   1.000
_cell.length_c   1.000
_cell.angle_alpha   90.00
_cell.angle_beta   90.00
_cell.angle_gamma   90.00
#
_symmetry.space_group_name_H-M   'P 1'
#
loop_
_entity.id
_entity.type
_entity.pdbx_description
1 polymer ?
#
loop_
_entity_poly.entity_id
_entity_poly.type
_entity_poly.pdbx_seq_one_letter_code
_entity_poly.pdbx_strand_id
1 'polypeptide(L)'
;QHGDLGILQKNDLLLLISNSGKTREIVELTRLAHNLDPELKFIVITGNPDSPLANESNVCLSTGKPAEVCTLGMTPTTSTTAMTVIGDILVVQTMKKTGFTIEEYSKRHHGGYLGEKSRSLCEK
;
A
#
# COMPACT_ATOMS: atom_id res chain seq x y z
N GLN A 1 -17.42 2.48 4.12
CA GLN A 1 -18.48 1.45 4.08
C GLN A 1 -19.70 1.87 3.23
N HIS A 2 -19.62 2.97 2.49
CA HIS A 2 -20.74 3.53 1.73
C HIS A 2 -20.62 3.24 0.22
N GLY A 3 -20.46 1.97 -0.16
CA GLY A 3 -20.35 1.56 -1.56
C GLY A 3 -18.91 1.47 -2.11
N ASP A 4 -17.90 1.72 -1.28
CA ASP A 4 -16.49 1.66 -1.68
C ASP A 4 -16.07 0.28 -2.23
N LEU A 5 -16.71 -0.80 -1.75
CA LEU A 5 -16.48 -2.14 -2.27
C LEU A 5 -16.96 -2.33 -3.71
N GLY A 6 -17.83 -1.45 -4.21
CA GLY A 6 -18.31 -1.48 -5.59
C GLY A 6 -17.25 -1.18 -6.65
N ILE A 7 -16.07 -0.68 -6.25
CA ILE A 7 -14.95 -0.46 -7.17
C ILE A 7 -14.10 -1.71 -7.39
N LEU A 8 -14.26 -2.74 -6.54
CA LEU A 8 -13.48 -3.97 -6.65
C LEU A 8 -13.80 -4.71 -7.95
N GLN A 9 -12.75 -5.15 -8.61
CA GLN A 9 -12.82 -5.91 -9.85
C GLN A 9 -12.15 -7.27 -9.67
N LYS A 10 -12.52 -8.21 -10.53
CA LYS A 10 -11.89 -9.52 -10.57
C LYS A 10 -10.37 -9.38 -10.82
N ASN A 11 -9.58 -10.12 -10.05
CA ASN A 11 -8.12 -10.09 -10.02
C ASN A 11 -7.50 -8.84 -9.36
N ASP A 12 -8.27 -8.03 -8.68
CA ASP A 12 -7.73 -6.99 -7.84
C ASP A 12 -6.93 -7.57 -6.67
N LEU A 13 -6.05 -6.74 -6.12
CA LEU A 13 -5.29 -7.00 -4.91
C LEU A 13 -5.52 -5.84 -3.95
N LEU A 14 -5.93 -6.12 -2.72
CA LEU A 14 -6.06 -5.10 -1.69
C LEU A 14 -4.77 -4.93 -0.90
N LEU A 15 -4.26 -3.70 -0.85
CA LEU A 15 -3.19 -3.31 0.06
C LEU A 15 -3.81 -2.64 1.29
N LEU A 16 -3.67 -3.28 2.43
CA LEU A 16 -4.22 -2.83 3.71
C LEU A 16 -3.10 -2.29 4.60
N ILE A 17 -3.34 -1.15 5.23
CA ILE A 17 -2.36 -0.52 6.12
C ILE A 17 -2.99 -0.31 7.49
N SER A 18 -2.44 -0.98 8.51
CA SER A 18 -2.91 -0.85 9.89
C SER A 18 -1.81 -1.19 10.88
N ASN A 19 -1.35 -0.22 11.67
CA ASN A 19 -0.26 -0.44 12.62
C ASN A 19 -0.58 -1.54 13.64
N SER A 20 -1.78 -1.52 14.21
CA SER A 20 -2.23 -2.55 15.17
C SER A 20 -2.62 -3.86 14.48
N GLY A 21 -2.99 -3.82 13.20
CA GLY A 21 -3.62 -4.93 12.48
C GLY A 21 -4.98 -5.36 13.05
N LYS A 22 -5.59 -4.49 13.89
CA LYS A 22 -6.87 -4.74 14.59
C LYS A 22 -7.90 -3.64 14.35
N THR A 23 -7.64 -2.72 13.42
CA THR A 23 -8.57 -1.64 13.07
C THR A 23 -9.88 -2.25 12.60
N ARG A 24 -10.94 -2.04 13.37
CA ARG A 24 -12.24 -2.71 13.19
C ARG A 24 -12.77 -2.54 11.77
N GLU A 25 -12.70 -1.33 11.26
CA GLU A 25 -13.21 -0.98 9.94
C GLU A 25 -12.47 -1.72 8.81
N ILE A 26 -11.16 -1.94 8.98
CA ILE A 26 -10.34 -2.66 8.00
C ILE A 26 -10.60 -4.17 8.09
N VAL A 27 -10.71 -4.73 9.31
CA VAL A 27 -11.07 -6.14 9.52
C VAL A 27 -12.47 -6.45 8.96
N GLU A 28 -13.42 -5.54 9.15
CA GLU A 28 -14.76 -5.68 8.57
C GLU A 28 -14.72 -5.59 7.04
N LEU A 29 -13.90 -4.68 6.49
CA LEU A 29 -13.71 -4.52 5.04
C LEU A 29 -13.19 -5.81 4.41
N THR A 30 -12.19 -6.49 5.01
CA THR A 30 -11.65 -7.74 4.46
C THR A 30 -12.71 -8.82 4.38
N ARG A 31 -13.52 -8.96 5.44
CA ARG A 31 -14.62 -9.92 5.46
C ARG A 31 -15.66 -9.65 4.38
N LEU A 32 -16.06 -8.38 4.23
CA LEU A 32 -17.03 -7.97 3.22
C LEU A 32 -16.49 -8.15 1.80
N ALA A 33 -15.20 -7.85 1.59
CA ALA A 33 -14.54 -8.05 0.30
C ALA A 33 -14.46 -9.54 -0.07
N HIS A 34 -14.13 -10.42 0.86
CA HIS A 34 -14.16 -11.88 0.64
C HIS A 34 -15.56 -12.44 0.37
N ASN A 35 -16.62 -11.81 0.93
CA ASN A 35 -17.99 -12.19 0.58
C ASN A 35 -18.34 -11.88 -0.89
N LEU A 36 -17.71 -10.85 -1.47
CA LEU A 36 -17.89 -10.50 -2.88
C LEU A 36 -17.01 -11.35 -3.81
N ASP A 37 -15.76 -11.54 -3.42
CA ASP A 37 -14.79 -12.38 -4.15
C ASP A 37 -13.93 -13.17 -3.15
N PRO A 38 -14.22 -14.46 -2.94
CA PRO A 38 -13.44 -15.33 -2.04
C PRO A 38 -11.98 -15.54 -2.47
N GLU A 39 -11.65 -15.30 -3.75
CA GLU A 39 -10.30 -15.43 -4.29
C GLU A 39 -9.48 -14.15 -4.19
N LEU A 40 -10.07 -13.05 -3.69
CA LEU A 40 -9.42 -11.76 -3.54
C LEU A 40 -8.18 -11.89 -2.64
N LYS A 41 -7.07 -11.31 -3.09
CA LYS A 41 -5.80 -11.37 -2.37
C LYS A 41 -5.58 -10.11 -1.55
N PHE A 42 -4.98 -10.29 -0.38
CA PHE A 42 -4.62 -9.20 0.52
C PHE A 42 -3.13 -9.16 0.79
N ILE A 43 -2.57 -7.94 0.74
CA ILE A 43 -1.27 -7.62 1.33
C ILE A 43 -1.56 -6.70 2.52
N VAL A 44 -0.94 -6.93 3.67
CA VAL A 44 -1.04 -6.04 4.82
C VAL A 44 0.33 -5.46 5.17
N ILE A 45 0.37 -4.15 5.44
CA ILE A 45 1.50 -3.48 6.09
C ILE A 45 1.09 -3.22 7.54
N THR A 46 1.80 -3.80 8.50
CA THR A 46 1.43 -3.73 9.91
C THR A 46 2.64 -3.75 10.84
N GLY A 47 2.49 -3.16 12.03
CA GLY A 47 3.43 -3.31 13.14
C GLY A 47 3.22 -4.60 13.95
N ASN A 48 2.13 -5.32 13.70
CA ASN A 48 1.77 -6.52 14.46
C ASN A 48 1.53 -7.73 13.53
N PRO A 49 2.58 -8.55 13.27
CA PRO A 49 2.47 -9.70 12.38
C PRO A 49 1.59 -10.84 12.91
N ASP A 50 1.23 -10.81 14.19
CA ASP A 50 0.33 -11.79 14.83
C ASP A 50 -1.12 -11.29 14.91
N SER A 51 -1.44 -10.21 14.20
CA SER A 51 -2.77 -9.59 14.21
C SER A 51 -3.78 -10.35 13.34
N PRO A 52 -5.09 -10.14 13.57
CA PRO A 52 -6.13 -10.70 12.71
C PRO A 52 -5.92 -10.40 11.22
N LEU A 53 -5.61 -9.15 10.87
CA LEU A 53 -5.35 -8.77 9.48
C LEU A 53 -4.13 -9.49 8.88
N ALA A 54 -3.06 -9.66 9.67
CA ALA A 54 -1.88 -10.38 9.21
C ALA A 54 -2.19 -11.85 8.95
N ASN A 55 -2.96 -12.48 9.85
CA ASN A 55 -3.34 -13.90 9.72
C ASN A 55 -4.27 -14.17 8.53
N GLU A 56 -5.12 -13.20 8.16
CA GLU A 56 -6.01 -13.30 7.00
C GLU A 56 -5.35 -12.91 5.68
N SER A 57 -4.17 -12.27 5.72
CA SER A 57 -3.49 -11.77 4.52
C SER A 57 -2.68 -12.86 3.81
N ASN A 58 -2.58 -12.73 2.48
CA ASN A 58 -1.69 -13.58 1.68
C ASN A 58 -0.22 -13.20 1.88
N VAL A 59 0.05 -11.91 2.16
CA VAL A 59 1.40 -11.39 2.43
C VAL A 59 1.32 -10.37 3.56
N CYS A 60 2.13 -10.56 4.60
CA CYS A 60 2.31 -9.62 5.69
C CYS A 60 3.68 -8.94 5.60
N LEU A 61 3.68 -7.62 5.49
CA LEU A 61 4.86 -6.77 5.50
C LEU A 61 4.95 -6.07 6.85
N SER A 62 5.85 -6.53 7.72
CA SER A 62 6.00 -5.99 9.05
C SER A 62 6.91 -4.78 9.08
N THR A 63 6.48 -3.71 9.81
CA THR A 63 7.32 -2.53 10.09
C THR A 63 8.34 -2.79 11.21
N GLY A 64 8.34 -3.96 11.85
CA GLY A 64 9.18 -4.27 13.00
C GLY A 64 8.71 -3.63 14.32
N LYS A 65 7.52 -3.03 14.34
CA LYS A 65 6.91 -2.39 15.52
C LYS A 65 7.80 -1.34 16.19
N PRO A 66 8.28 -0.33 15.44
CA PRO A 66 9.16 0.69 16.00
C PRO A 66 8.44 1.51 17.07
N ALA A 67 9.19 2.00 18.07
CA ALA A 67 8.66 2.93 19.06
C ALA A 67 8.35 4.28 18.41
N GLU A 68 7.23 4.88 18.81
CA GLU A 68 6.88 6.23 18.35
C GLU A 68 7.79 7.28 19.03
N VAL A 69 8.20 8.29 18.26
CA VAL A 69 9.13 9.34 18.79
C VAL A 69 8.42 10.51 19.46
N CYS A 70 7.08 10.53 19.48
CA CYS A 70 6.37 11.56 20.23
C CYS A 70 6.55 11.38 21.73
N THR A 71 6.43 12.47 22.49
CA THR A 71 6.65 12.48 23.95
C THR A 71 5.72 11.52 24.72
N LEU A 72 4.57 11.19 24.16
CA LEU A 72 3.61 10.25 24.74
C LEU A 72 3.80 8.81 24.24
N GLY A 73 4.63 8.58 23.23
CA GLY A 73 4.79 7.27 22.60
C GLY A 73 3.51 6.73 21.92
N MET A 74 2.56 7.61 21.58
CA MET A 74 1.23 7.24 21.09
C MET A 74 0.90 7.79 19.70
N THR A 75 1.36 9.00 19.39
CA THR A 75 1.07 9.64 18.10
C THR A 75 1.82 8.93 16.98
N PRO A 76 1.11 8.50 15.92
CA PRO A 76 1.76 7.85 14.78
C PRO A 76 2.82 8.75 14.15
N THR A 77 4.07 8.31 14.19
CA THR A 77 5.27 9.03 13.71
C THR A 77 6.22 8.05 13.05
N THR A 78 7.02 7.32 13.83
CA THR A 78 7.97 6.33 13.31
C THR A 78 7.25 5.21 12.56
N SER A 79 6.11 4.75 13.08
CA SER A 79 5.31 3.71 12.42
C SER A 79 4.84 4.14 11.03
N THR A 80 4.32 5.36 10.88
CA THR A 80 3.87 5.89 9.59
C THR A 80 5.02 6.08 8.61
N THR A 81 6.17 6.54 9.09
CA THR A 81 7.38 6.65 8.27
C THR A 81 7.84 5.27 7.76
N ALA A 82 7.89 4.27 8.64
CA ALA A 82 8.25 2.91 8.25
C ALA A 82 7.27 2.33 7.21
N MET A 83 5.97 2.56 7.36
CA MET A 83 4.94 2.14 6.39
C MET A 83 5.14 2.83 5.04
N THR A 84 5.47 4.12 5.04
CA THR A 84 5.75 4.86 3.81
C THR A 84 6.96 4.27 3.08
N VAL A 85 8.04 3.99 3.79
CA VAL A 85 9.25 3.37 3.19
C VAL A 85 8.93 2.00 2.59
N ILE A 86 8.13 1.17 3.25
CA ILE A 86 7.68 -0.12 2.70
C ILE A 86 6.85 0.12 1.43
N GLY A 87 5.94 1.10 1.45
CA GLY A 87 5.16 1.50 0.29
C GLY A 87 6.03 1.92 -0.89
N ASP A 88 7.04 2.75 -0.66
CA ASP A 88 7.99 3.19 -1.70
C ASP A 88 8.78 2.01 -2.28
N ILE A 89 9.19 1.06 -1.44
CA ILE A 89 9.84 -0.17 -1.91
C ILE A 89 8.90 -0.97 -2.82
N LEU A 90 7.62 -1.12 -2.45
CA LEU A 90 6.63 -1.81 -3.28
C LEU A 90 6.46 -1.11 -4.62
N VAL A 91 6.37 0.23 -4.65
CA VAL A 91 6.29 1.01 -5.88
C VAL A 91 7.48 0.73 -6.78
N VAL A 92 8.71 0.86 -6.25
CA VAL A 92 9.94 0.65 -7.04
C VAL A 92 10.05 -0.79 -7.56
N GLN A 93 9.71 -1.79 -6.75
CA GLN A 93 9.74 -3.19 -7.18
C GLN A 93 8.66 -3.47 -8.24
N THR A 94 7.48 -2.89 -8.10
CA THR A 94 6.40 -3.02 -9.08
C THR A 94 6.81 -2.39 -10.41
N MET A 95 7.38 -1.17 -10.39
CA MET A 95 7.90 -0.52 -11.59
C MET A 95 8.93 -1.40 -12.31
N LYS A 96 9.89 -1.97 -11.57
CA LYS A 96 10.88 -2.90 -12.15
C LYS A 96 10.24 -4.14 -12.77
N LYS A 97 9.31 -4.74 -12.05
CA LYS A 97 8.66 -5.99 -12.47
C LYS A 97 7.74 -5.80 -13.69
N THR A 98 7.07 -4.66 -13.78
CA THR A 98 6.18 -4.32 -14.91
C THR A 98 6.93 -3.74 -16.10
N GLY A 99 8.23 -3.48 -15.98
CA GLY A 99 9.00 -2.83 -17.03
C GLY A 99 8.55 -1.39 -17.30
N PHE A 100 8.09 -0.68 -16.24
CA PHE A 100 7.62 0.70 -16.37
C PHE A 100 8.74 1.62 -16.81
N THR A 101 8.61 2.24 -17.99
CA THR A 101 9.66 3.02 -18.66
C THR A 101 9.52 4.52 -18.44
N ILE A 102 10.55 5.27 -18.82
CA ILE A 102 10.52 6.74 -18.78
C ILE A 102 9.49 7.31 -19.79
N GLU A 103 9.29 6.64 -20.93
CA GLU A 103 8.26 7.01 -21.90
C GLU A 103 6.86 6.88 -21.30
N GLU A 104 6.60 5.78 -20.58
CA GLU A 104 5.33 5.59 -19.88
C GLU A 104 5.13 6.61 -18.76
N TYR A 105 6.21 6.99 -18.06
CA TYR A 105 6.19 8.05 -17.07
C TYR A 105 5.86 9.41 -17.72
N SER A 106 6.53 9.76 -18.81
CA SER A 106 6.34 11.01 -19.54
C SER A 106 4.91 11.20 -20.06
N LYS A 107 4.26 10.12 -20.52
CA LYS A 107 2.85 10.15 -20.96
C LYS A 107 1.87 10.55 -19.85
N ARG A 108 2.24 10.33 -18.58
CA ARG A 108 1.39 10.61 -17.41
C ARG A 108 1.71 11.90 -16.69
N HIS A 109 2.85 12.52 -17.01
CA HIS A 109 3.32 13.76 -16.39
C HIS A 109 3.54 14.85 -17.43
N HIS A 110 2.52 15.66 -17.69
CA HIS A 110 2.52 16.65 -18.78
C HIS A 110 3.27 17.95 -18.45
N GLY A 111 3.35 18.34 -17.17
CA GLY A 111 3.87 19.63 -16.76
C GLY A 111 4.83 19.57 -15.58
N GLY A 112 5.38 20.74 -15.23
CA GLY A 112 6.31 20.90 -14.13
C GLY A 112 7.65 20.21 -14.36
N TYR A 113 8.51 20.29 -13.35
CA TYR A 113 9.89 19.75 -13.40
C TYR A 113 9.96 18.28 -13.85
N LEU A 114 9.11 17.41 -13.32
CA LEU A 114 9.15 15.99 -13.66
C LEU A 114 8.72 15.72 -15.11
N GLY A 115 7.74 16.44 -15.62
CA GLY A 115 7.31 16.33 -17.01
C GLY A 115 8.39 16.78 -17.99
N GLU A 116 9.04 17.90 -17.72
CA GLU A 116 10.17 18.41 -18.52
C GLU A 116 11.34 17.44 -18.50
N LYS A 117 11.74 17.00 -17.31
CA LYS A 117 12.84 16.06 -17.11
C LYS A 117 12.59 14.73 -17.84
N SER A 118 11.39 14.16 -17.73
CA SER A 118 11.06 12.88 -18.35
C SER A 118 11.12 12.99 -19.88
N ARG A 119 10.59 14.07 -20.48
CA ARG A 119 10.68 14.29 -21.93
C ARG A 119 12.13 14.40 -22.41
N SER A 120 12.97 15.19 -21.71
CA SER A 120 14.38 15.34 -22.08
C SER A 120 15.18 14.03 -22.00
N LEU A 121 14.71 13.06 -21.21
CA LEU A 121 15.32 11.73 -21.14
C LEU A 121 14.83 10.77 -22.23
N CYS A 122 13.62 11.00 -22.77
CA CYS A 122 13.11 10.24 -23.91
C CYS A 122 13.77 10.63 -25.26
N GLU A 123 14.35 11.84 -25.35
CA GLU A 123 14.98 12.38 -26.55
C GLU A 123 16.47 11.99 -26.70
N LYS A 124 17.01 11.29 -25.74
CA LYS A 124 18.40 10.78 -25.72
C LYS A 124 18.47 9.32 -26.11
#